data_0fcd047441df0f1ca9702fc09395982f
#
_entry.id   0fcd047441df0f1ca9702fc09395982f
#
_cell.length_a   1.000
_cell.length_b   1.000
_cell.length_c   1.000
_cell.angle_alpha   90.00
_cell.angle_beta   90.00
_cell.angle_gamma   90.00
#
_symmetry.space_group_name_H-M   'P 1'
#
loop_
_entity.id
_entity.type
_entity.pdbx_description
1 polymer ?
#
loop_
_entity_poly.entity_id
_entity_poly.type
_entity_poly.pdbx_seq_one_letter_code
_entity_poly.pdbx_strand_id
1 'polypeptide(L)'
;MARQARQIRRLKYRARSGAPRAHPDIEGDTDSKDAPLTDLDAIRSDFAFLDDWEDRYRYILELGRALEPLDEAAHNDANKVRGCVSQVWLELTETANAAGETLLHYRGDSDSHLVRGLIAIALALYSDRTARDILSSDARAFFGELGLEQHLTPQRSNGVRAMIERIRADAAATQTA
;
A
#
# COMPACT_ATOMS: atom_id res chain seq x y z
N MET A 1 14.49 -32.30 4.37
CA MET A 1 14.81 -31.30 3.34
C MET A 1 13.91 -30.04 3.39
N ALA A 2 12.58 -30.16 3.60
CA ALA A 2 11.67 -29.00 3.63
C ALA A 2 11.93 -27.97 4.75
N ARG A 3 12.38 -28.37 5.94
CA ARG A 3 12.69 -27.46 7.06
C ARG A 3 13.93 -26.57 6.80
N GLN A 4 14.95 -27.09 6.12
CA GLN A 4 16.16 -26.34 5.78
C GLN A 4 15.89 -25.28 4.70
N ALA A 5 15.06 -25.61 3.72
CA ALA A 5 14.63 -24.65 2.69
C ALA A 5 13.84 -23.46 3.28
N ARG A 6 12.96 -23.73 4.28
CA ARG A 6 12.19 -22.68 4.98
C ARG A 6 13.09 -21.76 5.81
N GLN A 7 14.16 -22.29 6.41
CA GLN A 7 15.09 -21.51 7.21
C GLN A 7 15.98 -20.61 6.35
N ILE A 8 16.38 -21.07 5.19
CA ILE A 8 17.15 -20.27 4.20
C ILE A 8 16.28 -19.17 3.60
N ARG A 9 14.98 -19.42 3.37
CA ARG A 9 14.02 -18.39 2.90
C ARG A 9 13.81 -17.29 3.95
N ARG A 10 13.65 -17.66 5.24
CA ARG A 10 13.55 -16.69 6.35
C ARG A 10 14.79 -15.79 6.47
N LEU A 11 15.98 -16.36 6.27
CA LEU A 11 17.24 -15.60 6.31
C LEU A 11 17.39 -14.64 5.11
N LYS A 12 16.96 -15.05 3.91
CA LYS A 12 16.97 -14.21 2.71
C LYS A 12 15.93 -13.09 2.76
N TYR A 13 14.75 -13.36 3.30
CA TYR A 13 13.71 -12.36 3.53
C TYR A 13 14.16 -11.31 4.55
N ARG A 14 14.74 -11.75 5.70
CA ARG A 14 15.26 -10.85 6.73
C ARG A 14 16.46 -10.01 6.28
N ALA A 15 17.22 -10.48 5.27
CA ALA A 15 18.34 -9.74 4.69
C ALA A 15 17.92 -8.70 3.65
N ARG A 16 16.69 -8.80 3.10
CA ARG A 16 16.10 -7.84 2.14
C ARG A 16 15.16 -6.82 2.78
N SER A 17 14.50 -7.16 3.89
CA SER A 17 13.83 -6.17 4.74
C SER A 17 14.90 -5.35 5.42
N GLY A 18 15.41 -4.34 4.71
CA GLY A 18 16.58 -3.57 5.05
C GLY A 18 16.48 -2.92 6.42
N ALA A 19 17.23 -3.45 7.38
CA ALA A 19 17.75 -2.60 8.42
C ALA A 19 18.69 -1.58 7.76
N PRO A 20 18.56 -0.28 8.05
CA PRO A 20 19.38 0.75 7.43
C PRO A 20 20.86 0.46 7.72
N ARG A 21 21.66 0.29 6.67
CA ARG A 21 23.11 0.35 6.80
C ARG A 21 23.46 1.78 7.17
N ALA A 22 24.03 1.97 8.35
CA ALA A 22 24.59 3.23 8.77
C ALA A 22 25.60 3.72 7.72
N HIS A 23 25.23 4.79 7.00
CA HIS A 23 26.19 5.63 6.31
C HIS A 23 26.64 6.73 7.27
N PRO A 24 27.93 7.04 7.40
CA PRO A 24 28.39 8.15 8.21
C PRO A 24 28.07 9.48 7.52
N ASP A 25 27.56 10.41 8.34
CA ASP A 25 27.59 11.85 8.15
C ASP A 25 26.89 12.46 6.92
N ILE A 26 25.57 12.61 7.03
CA ILE A 26 24.89 13.78 6.48
C ILE A 26 23.96 14.31 7.58
N GLU A 27 24.41 15.33 8.31
CA GLU A 27 23.55 16.17 9.13
C GLU A 27 22.63 16.96 8.18
N GLY A 28 21.37 16.57 8.12
CA GLY A 28 20.29 17.25 7.43
C GLY A 28 19.02 16.91 8.18
N ASP A 29 18.60 17.85 9.04
CA ASP A 29 17.34 17.89 9.75
C ASP A 29 16.20 17.74 8.73
N THR A 30 15.66 16.56 8.58
CA THR A 30 14.39 16.31 7.91
C THR A 30 13.44 15.68 8.89
N ASP A 31 12.48 16.48 9.32
CA ASP A 31 11.27 16.11 10.05
C ASP A 31 10.67 14.84 9.41
N SER A 32 10.88 13.71 10.09
CA SER A 32 10.67 12.36 9.55
C SER A 32 9.18 12.01 9.64
N LYS A 33 8.36 12.61 8.75
CA LYS A 33 6.94 12.26 8.60
C LYS A 33 6.62 11.37 7.40
N ASP A 34 7.61 11.05 6.57
CA ASP A 34 7.42 10.25 5.37
C ASP A 34 8.28 8.98 5.42
N ALA A 35 7.80 7.95 6.11
CA ALA A 35 8.29 6.61 5.84
C ALA A 35 7.93 6.27 4.38
N PRO A 36 8.92 5.94 3.51
CA PRO A 36 8.62 5.65 2.11
C PRO A 36 7.63 4.50 2.04
N LEU A 37 6.52 4.71 1.34
CA LEU A 37 5.59 3.65 0.98
C LEU A 37 6.41 2.52 0.34
N THR A 38 6.10 1.29 0.70
CA THR A 38 6.80 0.12 0.15
C THR A 38 6.76 0.20 -1.38
N ASP A 39 7.93 0.13 -2.00
CA ASP A 39 8.08 0.25 -3.44
C ASP A 39 7.25 -0.82 -4.17
N LEU A 40 6.51 -0.43 -5.20
CA LEU A 40 5.66 -1.30 -6.01
C LEU A 40 6.45 -2.49 -6.58
N ASP A 41 7.68 -2.25 -7.04
CA ASP A 41 8.54 -3.29 -7.61
C ASP A 41 9.06 -4.24 -6.52
N ALA A 42 9.26 -3.76 -5.30
CA ALA A 42 9.56 -4.59 -4.15
C ALA A 42 8.39 -5.53 -3.83
N ILE A 43 7.14 -5.03 -3.82
CA ILE A 43 5.94 -5.85 -3.61
C ILE A 43 5.85 -6.94 -4.68
N ARG A 44 6.00 -6.60 -5.96
CA ARG A 44 6.00 -7.57 -7.06
C ARG A 44 7.05 -8.66 -6.88
N SER A 45 8.29 -8.23 -6.59
CA SER A 45 9.41 -9.15 -6.40
C SER A 45 9.18 -10.10 -5.23
N ASP A 46 8.65 -9.59 -4.11
CA ASP A 46 8.38 -10.40 -2.92
C ASP A 46 7.24 -11.39 -3.17
N PHE A 47 6.15 -10.96 -3.81
CA PHE A 47 5.06 -11.86 -4.20
C PHE A 47 5.48 -12.93 -5.20
N ALA A 48 6.37 -12.61 -6.15
CA ALA A 48 6.92 -13.58 -7.09
C ALA A 48 7.83 -14.61 -6.41
N PHE A 49 8.46 -14.24 -5.29
CA PHE A 49 9.32 -15.12 -4.51
C PHE A 49 8.56 -16.03 -3.53
N LEU A 50 7.37 -15.60 -3.08
CA LEU A 50 6.53 -16.34 -2.15
C LEU A 50 5.68 -17.36 -2.90
N ASP A 51 5.99 -18.66 -2.76
CA ASP A 51 5.33 -19.74 -3.50
C ASP A 51 3.98 -20.13 -2.91
N ASP A 52 3.85 -20.11 -1.57
CA ASP A 52 2.62 -20.53 -0.91
C ASP A 52 1.80 -19.33 -0.40
N TRP A 53 0.47 -19.58 -0.31
CA TRP A 53 -0.46 -18.54 0.09
C TRP A 53 -0.32 -18.13 1.56
N GLU A 54 0.09 -19.02 2.43
CA GLU A 54 0.27 -18.72 3.85
C GLU A 54 1.39 -17.67 4.05
N ASP A 55 2.50 -17.81 3.31
CA ASP A 55 3.60 -16.84 3.33
C ASP A 55 3.18 -15.50 2.70
N ARG A 56 2.40 -15.51 1.60
CA ARG A 56 1.82 -14.28 1.02
C ARG A 56 0.87 -13.58 1.99
N TYR A 57 0.01 -14.34 2.65
CA TYR A 57 -0.90 -13.79 3.66
C TYR A 57 -0.13 -13.11 4.81
N ARG A 58 0.92 -13.75 5.29
CA ARG A 58 1.79 -13.20 6.33
C ARG A 58 2.49 -11.92 5.88
N TYR A 59 2.96 -11.87 4.63
CA TYR A 59 3.55 -10.69 4.04
C TYR A 59 2.56 -9.52 3.94
N ILE A 60 1.30 -9.77 3.54
CA ILE A 60 0.25 -8.75 3.54
C ILE A 60 0.03 -8.19 4.95
N LEU A 61 0.01 -9.04 5.97
CA LEU A 61 -0.11 -8.58 7.36
C LEU A 61 1.10 -7.73 7.80
N GLU A 62 2.31 -8.04 7.33
CA GLU A 62 3.52 -7.25 7.61
C GLU A 62 3.45 -5.87 6.93
N LEU A 63 3.01 -5.80 5.68
CA LEU A 63 2.75 -4.52 5.00
C LEU A 63 1.74 -3.66 5.77
N GLY A 64 0.68 -4.28 6.28
CA GLY A 64 -0.33 -3.58 7.09
C GLY A 64 0.19 -3.08 8.45
N ARG A 65 1.18 -3.76 9.04
CA ARG A 65 1.83 -3.31 10.26
C ARG A 65 2.81 -2.15 10.01
N ALA A 66 3.43 -2.13 8.85
CA ALA A 66 4.33 -1.07 8.43
C ALA A 66 3.59 0.21 8.00
N LEU A 67 2.30 0.08 7.67
CA LEU A 67 1.47 1.23 7.29
C LEU A 67 1.29 2.14 8.50
N GLU A 68 1.67 3.42 8.36
CA GLU A 68 1.49 4.43 9.38
C GLU A 68 0.00 4.62 9.70
N PRO A 69 -0.40 4.57 10.99
CA PRO A 69 -1.79 4.78 11.35
C PRO A 69 -2.22 6.23 11.07
N LEU A 70 -3.49 6.40 10.73
CA LEU A 70 -4.09 7.74 10.66
C LEU A 70 -4.31 8.31 12.06
N ASP A 71 -4.23 9.63 12.17
CA ASP A 71 -4.66 10.34 13.37
C ASP A 71 -6.15 10.10 13.64
N GLU A 72 -6.56 10.11 14.91
CA GLU A 72 -7.96 9.85 15.29
C GLU A 72 -8.93 10.82 14.61
N ALA A 73 -8.54 12.07 14.40
CA ALA A 73 -9.34 13.07 13.68
C ALA A 73 -9.58 12.72 12.21
N ALA A 74 -8.68 11.93 11.58
CA ALA A 74 -8.81 11.48 10.21
C ALA A 74 -9.75 10.28 10.04
N HIS A 75 -10.14 9.60 11.13
CA HIS A 75 -11.16 8.55 11.16
C HIS A 75 -12.58 9.13 11.11
N ASN A 76 -12.86 9.94 10.11
CA ASN A 76 -14.12 10.67 9.93
C ASN A 76 -14.87 10.22 8.67
N ASP A 77 -16.10 10.71 8.50
CA ASP A 77 -16.98 10.34 7.38
C ASP A 77 -16.46 10.81 6.01
N ALA A 78 -15.68 11.89 5.95
CA ALA A 78 -15.11 12.40 4.69
C ALA A 78 -14.05 11.45 4.13
N ASN A 79 -13.24 10.86 5.02
CA ASN A 79 -12.20 9.90 4.68
C ASN A 79 -12.71 8.46 4.58
N LYS A 80 -13.95 8.20 5.04
CA LYS A 80 -14.50 6.84 5.11
C LYS A 80 -14.81 6.28 3.73
N VAL A 81 -14.25 5.11 3.44
CA VAL A 81 -14.57 4.33 2.23
C VAL A 81 -15.82 3.49 2.50
N ARG A 82 -16.87 3.76 1.75
CA ARG A 82 -18.15 3.04 1.86
C ARG A 82 -18.11 1.76 1.02
N GLY A 83 -18.85 0.73 1.45
CA GLY A 83 -18.92 -0.56 0.74
C GLY A 83 -17.93 -1.61 1.24
N CYS A 84 -17.10 -1.31 2.25
CA CYS A 84 -16.27 -2.28 2.96
C CYS A 84 -17.01 -2.84 4.18
N VAL A 85 -16.81 -4.13 4.49
CA VAL A 85 -17.30 -4.73 5.75
C VAL A 85 -16.47 -4.24 6.93
N SER A 86 -15.14 -4.16 6.77
CA SER A 86 -14.25 -3.50 7.74
C SER A 86 -14.36 -1.98 7.63
N GLN A 87 -14.04 -1.28 8.70
CA GLN A 87 -13.88 0.17 8.65
C GLN A 87 -12.62 0.49 7.86
N VAL A 88 -12.73 1.35 6.86
CA VAL A 88 -11.63 1.80 6.01
C VAL A 88 -11.70 3.31 5.86
N TRP A 89 -10.58 3.97 6.03
CA TRP A 89 -10.43 5.40 5.81
C TRP A 89 -9.27 5.66 4.86
N LEU A 90 -9.45 6.61 3.93
CA LEU A 90 -8.43 7.12 3.02
C LEU A 90 -8.42 8.64 3.12
N GLU A 91 -7.30 9.19 3.53
CA GLU A 91 -7.03 10.62 3.56
C GLU A 91 -6.22 11.00 2.32
N LEU A 92 -6.66 12.03 1.62
CA LEU A 92 -5.98 12.60 0.46
C LEU A 92 -5.35 13.94 0.83
N THR A 93 -4.09 14.12 0.46
CA THR A 93 -3.38 15.41 0.48
C THR A 93 -2.78 15.64 -0.90
N GLU A 94 -2.94 16.85 -1.42
CA GLU A 94 -2.29 17.26 -2.67
C GLU A 94 -0.92 17.86 -2.36
N THR A 95 0.09 17.40 -3.10
CA THR A 95 1.46 17.91 -3.05
C THR A 95 1.90 18.31 -4.45
N ALA A 96 3.08 18.91 -4.62
CA ALA A 96 3.63 19.24 -5.93
C ALA A 96 5.01 18.61 -6.11
N ASN A 97 5.26 18.04 -7.29
CA ASN A 97 6.61 17.60 -7.65
C ASN A 97 7.50 18.78 -8.09
N ALA A 98 8.77 18.51 -8.35
CA ALA A 98 9.74 19.53 -8.78
C ALA A 98 9.39 20.20 -10.13
N ALA A 99 8.52 19.58 -10.94
CA ALA A 99 8.01 20.14 -12.19
C ALA A 99 6.75 20.99 -12.01
N GLY A 100 6.23 21.09 -10.77
CA GLY A 100 5.00 21.82 -10.46
C GLY A 100 3.71 21.05 -10.77
N GLU A 101 3.79 19.73 -11.05
CA GLU A 101 2.61 18.90 -11.26
C GLU A 101 2.03 18.47 -9.91
N THR A 102 0.70 18.50 -9.80
CA THR A 102 0.00 18.03 -8.59
C THR A 102 0.10 16.52 -8.47
N LEU A 103 0.62 16.08 -7.32
CA LEU A 103 0.65 14.68 -6.91
C LEU A 103 -0.42 14.43 -5.83
N LEU A 104 -1.09 13.31 -5.92
CA LEU A 104 -2.08 12.85 -4.96
C LEU A 104 -1.41 11.91 -3.96
N HIS A 105 -1.23 12.39 -2.73
CA HIS A 105 -0.66 11.62 -1.64
C HIS A 105 -1.79 11.05 -0.78
N TYR A 106 -1.80 9.74 -0.62
CA TYR A 106 -2.80 9.03 0.17
C TYR A 106 -2.20 8.42 1.42
N ARG A 107 -2.90 8.59 2.54
CA ARG A 107 -2.73 7.82 3.77
C ARG A 107 -3.99 6.99 4.00
N GLY A 108 -3.86 5.84 4.67
CA GLY A 108 -5.02 4.97 4.87
C GLY A 108 -4.93 4.14 6.12
N ASP A 109 -6.09 3.75 6.67
CA ASP A 109 -6.19 2.93 7.87
C ASP A 109 -7.42 2.02 7.84
N SER A 110 -7.39 0.97 8.68
CA SER A 110 -8.51 0.06 8.88
C SER A 110 -8.47 -0.59 10.26
N ASP A 111 -9.62 -0.98 10.78
CA ASP A 111 -9.78 -1.83 11.98
C ASP A 111 -9.32 -3.28 11.76
N SER A 112 -9.06 -3.69 10.52
CA SER A 112 -8.59 -5.03 10.15
C SER A 112 -7.13 -5.00 9.71
N HIS A 113 -6.26 -5.76 10.37
CA HIS A 113 -4.83 -5.87 9.98
C HIS A 113 -4.62 -6.34 8.55
N LEU A 114 -5.45 -7.28 8.07
CA LEU A 114 -5.37 -7.73 6.68
C LEU A 114 -5.76 -6.62 5.71
N VAL A 115 -6.83 -5.87 6.01
CA VAL A 115 -7.28 -4.77 5.15
C VAL A 115 -6.25 -3.64 5.15
N ARG A 116 -5.57 -3.36 6.26
CA ARG A 116 -4.41 -2.44 6.30
C ARG A 116 -3.33 -2.87 5.30
N GLY A 117 -3.04 -4.18 5.19
CA GLY A 117 -2.10 -4.70 4.19
C GLY A 117 -2.57 -4.49 2.75
N LEU A 118 -3.86 -4.68 2.49
CA LEU A 118 -4.45 -4.41 1.18
C LEU A 118 -4.46 -2.90 0.85
N ILE A 119 -4.64 -2.04 1.85
CA ILE A 119 -4.47 -0.59 1.72
C ILE A 119 -3.02 -0.28 1.34
N ALA A 120 -2.02 -0.83 2.05
CA ALA A 120 -0.60 -0.60 1.75
C ALA A 120 -0.27 -0.97 0.29
N ILE A 121 -0.79 -2.07 -0.23
CA ILE A 121 -0.63 -2.49 -1.63
C ILE A 121 -1.29 -1.49 -2.59
N ALA A 122 -2.51 -1.03 -2.28
CA ALA A 122 -3.19 -0.04 -3.10
C ALA A 122 -2.46 1.32 -3.11
N LEU A 123 -1.95 1.76 -1.95
CA LEU A 123 -1.20 3.01 -1.84
C LEU A 123 0.14 2.94 -2.56
N ALA A 124 0.85 1.81 -2.55
CA ALA A 124 2.05 1.61 -3.36
C ALA A 124 1.80 1.76 -4.87
N LEU A 125 0.58 1.42 -5.34
CA LEU A 125 0.19 1.61 -6.74
C LEU A 125 -0.19 3.06 -7.06
N TYR A 126 -0.79 3.79 -6.12
CA TYR A 126 -1.50 5.03 -6.42
C TYR A 126 -0.98 6.28 -5.74
N SER A 127 -0.38 6.18 -4.54
CA SER A 127 0.09 7.36 -3.82
C SER A 127 1.28 8.04 -4.52
N ASP A 128 1.40 9.34 -4.33
CA ASP A 128 2.46 10.18 -4.89
C ASP A 128 2.53 10.15 -6.43
N ARG A 129 1.36 10.03 -7.07
CA ARG A 129 1.22 10.04 -8.53
C ARG A 129 0.30 11.14 -8.99
N THR A 130 0.47 11.53 -10.27
CA THR A 130 -0.46 12.47 -10.89
C THR A 130 -1.84 11.83 -11.09
N ALA A 131 -2.88 12.64 -11.13
CA ALA A 131 -4.23 12.15 -11.41
C ALA A 131 -4.31 11.38 -12.73
N ARG A 132 -3.55 11.79 -13.75
CA ARG A 132 -3.44 11.07 -15.04
C ARG A 132 -2.88 9.67 -14.86
N ASP A 133 -1.79 9.51 -14.11
CA ASP A 133 -1.15 8.21 -13.88
C ASP A 133 -2.07 7.28 -13.09
N ILE A 134 -2.77 7.80 -12.08
CA ILE A 134 -3.76 7.06 -11.29
C ILE A 134 -4.87 6.53 -12.20
N LEU A 135 -5.43 7.38 -13.06
CA LEU A 135 -6.54 7.01 -13.96
C LEU A 135 -6.11 6.03 -15.06
N SER A 136 -4.84 6.07 -15.50
CA SER A 136 -4.30 5.14 -16.49
C SER A 136 -3.87 3.79 -15.90
N SER A 137 -3.68 3.70 -14.57
CA SER A 137 -3.23 2.47 -13.90
C SER A 137 -4.32 1.41 -13.86
N ASP A 138 -3.97 0.16 -14.16
CA ASP A 138 -4.86 -1.00 -14.06
C ASP A 138 -4.63 -1.77 -12.75
N ALA A 139 -5.35 -1.34 -11.71
CA ALA A 139 -5.30 -2.01 -10.42
C ALA A 139 -5.77 -3.47 -10.48
N ARG A 140 -6.75 -3.77 -11.34
CA ARG A 140 -7.25 -5.15 -11.45
C ARG A 140 -6.17 -6.07 -11.98
N ALA A 141 -5.47 -5.66 -13.03
CA ALA A 141 -4.33 -6.41 -13.55
C ALA A 141 -3.25 -6.59 -12.48
N PHE A 142 -2.94 -5.54 -11.72
CA PHE A 142 -1.94 -5.60 -10.66
C PHE A 142 -2.34 -6.55 -9.50
N PHE A 143 -3.55 -6.44 -8.97
CA PHE A 143 -4.04 -7.35 -7.92
C PHE A 143 -4.16 -8.81 -8.43
N GLY A 144 -4.47 -8.99 -9.72
CA GLY A 144 -4.47 -10.29 -10.39
C GLY A 144 -3.07 -10.88 -10.53
N GLU A 145 -2.06 -10.07 -10.88
CA GLU A 145 -0.64 -10.45 -10.93
C GLU A 145 -0.14 -10.97 -9.56
N LEU A 146 -0.57 -10.34 -8.48
CA LEU A 146 -0.26 -10.76 -7.12
C LEU A 146 -1.04 -12.03 -6.68
N GLY A 147 -1.99 -12.52 -7.50
CA GLY A 147 -2.84 -13.67 -7.19
C GLY A 147 -3.87 -13.40 -6.08
N LEU A 148 -4.13 -12.14 -5.74
CA LEU A 148 -5.00 -11.76 -4.62
C LEU A 148 -6.47 -12.02 -4.91
N GLU A 149 -6.92 -11.89 -6.16
CA GLU A 149 -8.33 -12.08 -6.54
C GLU A 149 -8.88 -13.47 -6.16
N GLN A 150 -8.05 -14.51 -6.26
CA GLN A 150 -8.46 -15.91 -6.00
C GLN A 150 -8.50 -16.26 -4.52
N HIS A 151 -7.84 -15.47 -3.68
CA HIS A 151 -7.62 -15.77 -2.26
C HIS A 151 -8.33 -14.80 -1.30
N LEU A 152 -8.96 -13.76 -1.84
CA LEU A 152 -9.80 -12.86 -1.06
C LEU A 152 -11.26 -13.36 -1.04
N THR A 153 -11.91 -13.26 0.11
CA THR A 153 -13.36 -13.46 0.18
C THR A 153 -14.08 -12.40 -0.67
N PRO A 154 -15.30 -12.67 -1.16
CA PRO A 154 -16.06 -11.68 -1.95
C PRO A 154 -16.21 -10.33 -1.24
N GLN A 155 -16.39 -10.33 0.09
CA GLN A 155 -16.51 -9.09 0.88
C GLN A 155 -15.19 -8.28 0.86
N ARG A 156 -14.03 -8.95 0.94
CA ARG A 156 -12.72 -8.29 0.89
C ARG A 156 -12.41 -7.76 -0.51
N SER A 157 -12.73 -8.55 -1.55
CA SER A 157 -12.59 -8.09 -2.94
C SER A 157 -13.48 -6.87 -3.23
N ASN A 158 -14.69 -6.82 -2.69
CA ASN A 158 -15.55 -5.65 -2.78
C ASN A 158 -14.94 -4.43 -2.06
N GLY A 159 -14.33 -4.65 -0.88
CA GLY A 159 -13.64 -3.59 -0.15
C GLY A 159 -12.46 -3.01 -0.93
N VAL A 160 -11.61 -3.86 -1.52
CA VAL A 160 -10.50 -3.41 -2.39
C VAL A 160 -11.03 -2.62 -3.57
N ARG A 161 -12.10 -3.10 -4.23
CA ARG A 161 -12.72 -2.38 -5.34
C ARG A 161 -13.23 -1.01 -4.92
N ALA A 162 -13.93 -0.92 -3.78
CA ALA A 162 -14.43 0.36 -3.25
C ALA A 162 -13.29 1.36 -2.95
N MET A 163 -12.15 0.90 -2.43
CA MET A 163 -10.96 1.75 -2.25
C MET A 163 -10.43 2.27 -3.58
N ILE A 164 -10.27 1.39 -4.57
CA ILE A 164 -9.79 1.75 -5.91
C ILE A 164 -10.74 2.76 -6.57
N GLU A 165 -12.05 2.54 -6.49
CA GLU A 165 -13.06 3.45 -7.01
C GLU A 165 -13.00 4.83 -6.34
N ARG A 166 -12.79 4.88 -5.02
CA ARG A 166 -12.62 6.15 -4.28
C ARG A 166 -11.37 6.88 -4.76
N ILE A 167 -10.20 6.21 -4.85
CA ILE A 167 -8.94 6.83 -5.32
C ILE A 167 -9.11 7.38 -6.75
N ARG A 168 -9.74 6.63 -7.64
CA ARG A 168 -9.98 7.07 -9.03
C ARG A 168 -10.98 8.22 -9.11
N ALA A 169 -12.00 8.25 -8.25
CA ALA A 169 -12.94 9.37 -8.18
C ALA A 169 -12.25 10.65 -7.70
N ASP A 170 -11.40 10.57 -6.69
CA ASP A 170 -10.60 11.69 -6.20
C ASP A 170 -9.66 12.22 -7.32
N ALA A 171 -8.96 11.31 -8.03
CA ALA A 171 -8.11 11.68 -9.16
C ALA A 171 -8.88 12.35 -10.31
N ALA A 172 -10.09 11.86 -10.63
CA ALA A 172 -10.94 12.48 -11.65
C ALA A 172 -11.41 13.89 -11.25
N ALA A 173 -11.72 14.09 -9.96
CA ALA A 173 -12.11 15.39 -9.44
C ALA A 173 -10.96 16.43 -9.54
N THR A 174 -9.74 16.03 -9.23
CA THR A 174 -8.54 16.89 -9.34
C THR A 174 -8.24 17.30 -10.78
N GLN A 175 -8.56 16.47 -11.80
CA GLN A 175 -8.36 16.86 -13.21
C GLN A 175 -9.35 17.91 -13.72
N THR A 176 -10.48 18.08 -13.04
CA THR A 176 -11.55 19.00 -13.46
C THR A 176 -11.54 20.31 -12.71
N ALA A 177 -10.69 20.47 -11.71
CA ALA A 177 -10.52 21.66 -10.89
C ALA A 177 -9.43 22.59 -11.46
#